data_ce1dcef58853230441aeb47d53ec885a
#
_entry.id   ce1dcef58853230441aeb47d53ec885a
#
_cell.length_a   1.000
_cell.length_b   1.000
_cell.length_c   1.000
_cell.angle_alpha   90.00
_cell.angle_beta   90.00
_cell.angle_gamma   90.00
#
_symmetry.space_group_name_H-M   'P 1'
#
loop_
_entity.id
_entity.type
_entity.pdbx_description
1 polymer ?
#
loop_
_entity_poly.entity_id
_entity_poly.type
_entity_poly.pdbx_seq_one_letter_code
_entity_poly.pdbx_strand_id
1 'polypeptide(L)'
;MVNKINDLAGQIYKLNKSIAKVEAPGIEKANDLRDQRDAAIDELSKYIDITYYESENKETIINAAGVPLVTSGELTAMSTRVVEGTTLVIPTWPSYERDVYEDGKLASNADDTDKGQLKGLIIARGNMVVDYTVVPVAPDSNDYDMSTEEGRTAYQQAYNEYAKQQEYYNTYVEPSAILSAMAGFDKLVNGIVERINGILCPEKTETRNNPYLNADGSEIQADTYIYNSVDKAVLYDRYGREVTGTDNGDGTYSYASGEKLYESVGGAAVPVDSYEYLMLDMDKTGYGMDDNKTVGTELFSRIGTDRYIKTTGDNGETIYLRNNLNETDYESLYKLGNLKINPEAAQNVGKIPLSTVQGKEDFDRAKELVDIWDEKFASLNPDMYAKSDYMSFYNNYIGEYATMGKALYNYVGNQTTMVDGYDNQRLQSEGVSSDEELEKMIKYQQAYNAASRYVNVVSEMLEHLVTSLGRI
;
A
#
# COMPACT_ATOMS: atom_id res chain seq x y z
N MET A 1 13.77 1.46 -12.88
CA MET A 1 13.44 0.21 -13.59
C MET A 1 12.79 0.44 -14.94
N VAL A 2 11.70 1.18 -15.06
CA VAL A 2 11.01 1.43 -16.35
C VAL A 2 11.98 1.87 -17.45
N ASN A 3 12.85 2.86 -17.20
CA ASN A 3 13.86 3.28 -18.18
C ASN A 3 14.80 2.14 -18.58
N LYS A 4 15.23 1.30 -17.62
CA LYS A 4 16.10 0.16 -17.90
C LYS A 4 15.42 -0.88 -18.79
N ILE A 5 14.13 -1.15 -18.57
CA ILE A 5 13.31 -2.04 -19.43
C ILE A 5 13.22 -1.47 -20.83
N ASN A 6 12.92 -0.16 -20.98
CA ASN A 6 12.86 0.51 -22.27
C ASN A 6 14.21 0.49 -23.01
N ASP A 7 15.32 0.70 -22.29
CA ASP A 7 16.66 0.66 -22.88
C ASP A 7 17.01 -0.73 -23.41
N LEU A 8 16.72 -1.79 -22.62
CA LEU A 8 16.94 -3.17 -23.04
C LEU A 8 16.06 -3.56 -24.24
N ALA A 9 14.77 -3.18 -24.19
CA ALA A 9 13.84 -3.40 -25.30
C ALA A 9 14.34 -2.69 -26.60
N GLY A 10 14.82 -1.46 -26.46
CA GLY A 10 15.42 -0.70 -27.56
C GLY A 10 16.71 -1.33 -28.09
N GLN A 11 17.53 -1.90 -27.21
CA GLN A 11 18.74 -2.64 -27.61
C GLN A 11 18.37 -3.91 -28.40
N ILE A 12 17.42 -4.70 -27.90
CA ILE A 12 16.94 -5.92 -28.56
C ILE A 12 16.33 -5.59 -29.94
N TYR A 13 15.51 -4.54 -30.01
CA TYR A 13 14.95 -4.07 -31.30
C TYR A 13 16.03 -3.73 -32.32
N LYS A 14 17.09 -3.01 -31.92
CA LYS A 14 18.23 -2.66 -32.81
C LYS A 14 19.02 -3.91 -33.23
N LEU A 15 19.24 -4.85 -32.29
CA LEU A 15 19.93 -6.11 -32.57
C LEU A 15 19.12 -6.96 -33.57
N ASN A 16 17.80 -7.08 -33.40
CA ASN A 16 16.91 -7.74 -34.37
C ASN A 16 17.12 -7.19 -35.80
N LYS A 17 17.11 -5.87 -35.95
CA LYS A 17 17.33 -5.24 -37.26
C LYS A 17 18.72 -5.52 -37.85
N SER A 18 19.74 -5.55 -36.97
CA SER A 18 21.11 -5.84 -37.37
C SER A 18 21.29 -7.30 -37.79
N ILE A 19 20.72 -8.24 -37.03
CA ILE A 19 20.73 -9.68 -37.32
C ILE A 19 20.01 -9.94 -38.66
N ALA A 20 18.79 -9.41 -38.80
CA ALA A 20 18.03 -9.57 -40.07
C ALA A 20 18.81 -9.06 -41.29
N LYS A 21 19.52 -7.93 -41.14
CA LYS A 21 20.35 -7.38 -42.24
C LYS A 21 21.54 -8.27 -42.58
N VAL A 22 22.26 -8.83 -41.60
CA VAL A 22 23.42 -9.69 -41.84
C VAL A 22 22.98 -11.04 -42.40
N GLU A 23 21.88 -11.61 -41.90
CA GLU A 23 21.42 -12.94 -42.28
C GLU A 23 20.53 -12.95 -43.55
N ALA A 24 20.09 -11.78 -44.06
CA ALA A 24 19.22 -11.68 -45.24
C ALA A 24 19.80 -12.39 -46.49
N PRO A 25 21.12 -12.40 -46.75
CA PRO A 25 21.69 -13.13 -47.90
C PRO A 25 21.72 -14.64 -47.70
N GLY A 26 21.48 -15.18 -46.47
CA GLY A 26 21.50 -16.61 -46.15
C GLY A 26 22.88 -17.27 -46.19
N ILE A 27 23.97 -16.47 -46.20
CA ILE A 27 25.34 -16.95 -46.28
C ILE A 27 26.03 -16.96 -44.91
N GLU A 28 25.75 -15.95 -44.07
CA GLU A 28 26.39 -15.73 -42.79
C GLU A 28 25.37 -15.83 -41.66
N LYS A 29 25.82 -16.25 -40.48
CA LYS A 29 25.07 -16.19 -39.22
C LYS A 29 25.68 -15.10 -38.36
N ALA A 30 24.86 -14.24 -37.81
CA ALA A 30 25.24 -13.13 -36.93
C ALA A 30 25.39 -13.57 -35.46
N ASN A 31 26.24 -14.59 -35.20
CA ASN A 31 26.32 -15.23 -33.88
C ASN A 31 26.62 -14.21 -32.78
N ASP A 32 27.60 -13.34 -32.93
CA ASP A 32 27.94 -12.32 -31.92
C ASP A 32 26.77 -11.36 -31.62
N LEU A 33 25.95 -11.01 -32.63
CA LEU A 33 24.77 -10.16 -32.43
C LEU A 33 23.61 -10.94 -31.75
N ARG A 34 23.51 -12.24 -32.07
CA ARG A 34 22.54 -13.14 -31.42
C ARG A 34 22.89 -13.32 -29.94
N ASP A 35 24.16 -13.57 -29.60
CA ASP A 35 24.63 -13.68 -28.22
C ASP A 35 24.36 -12.39 -27.42
N GLN A 36 24.63 -11.23 -28.02
CA GLN A 36 24.30 -9.93 -27.40
C GLN A 36 22.79 -9.74 -27.19
N ARG A 37 21.96 -10.19 -28.16
CA ARG A 37 20.50 -10.14 -28.02
C ARG A 37 20.01 -11.04 -26.91
N ASP A 38 20.50 -12.25 -26.88
CA ASP A 38 20.10 -13.26 -25.91
C ASP A 38 20.51 -12.83 -24.48
N ALA A 39 21.71 -12.25 -24.32
CA ALA A 39 22.13 -11.62 -23.06
C ALA A 39 21.23 -10.45 -22.65
N ALA A 40 20.75 -9.64 -23.60
CA ALA A 40 19.83 -8.55 -23.32
C ALA A 40 18.42 -9.07 -22.94
N ILE A 41 17.97 -10.19 -23.52
CA ILE A 41 16.72 -10.87 -23.16
C ILE A 41 16.82 -11.47 -21.75
N ASP A 42 17.93 -12.14 -21.43
CA ASP A 42 18.19 -12.68 -20.08
C ASP A 42 18.19 -11.56 -19.05
N GLU A 43 18.80 -10.41 -19.34
CA GLU A 43 18.78 -9.27 -18.44
C GLU A 43 17.37 -8.67 -18.29
N LEU A 44 16.59 -8.56 -19.37
CA LEU A 44 15.23 -8.04 -19.38
C LEU A 44 14.28 -8.91 -18.53
N SER A 45 14.43 -10.23 -18.59
CA SER A 45 13.63 -11.20 -17.85
C SER A 45 13.73 -11.04 -16.31
N LYS A 46 14.82 -10.46 -15.82
CA LYS A 46 14.99 -10.17 -14.39
C LYS A 46 14.07 -9.05 -13.90
N TYR A 47 13.73 -8.11 -14.79
CA TYR A 47 12.96 -6.91 -14.42
C TYR A 47 11.46 -7.08 -14.58
N ILE A 48 11.01 -7.83 -15.61
CA ILE A 48 9.59 -7.99 -15.94
C ILE A 48 9.35 -9.38 -16.50
N ASP A 49 8.14 -9.91 -16.29
CA ASP A 49 7.72 -11.17 -16.90
C ASP A 49 7.70 -11.04 -18.43
N ILE A 50 8.41 -11.91 -19.13
CA ILE A 50 8.48 -11.92 -20.58
C ILE A 50 8.18 -13.30 -21.15
N THR A 51 7.56 -13.30 -22.32
CA THR A 51 7.51 -14.43 -23.24
C THR A 51 8.10 -14.00 -24.57
N TYR A 52 8.85 -14.88 -25.23
CA TYR A 52 9.46 -14.54 -26.51
C TYR A 52 9.52 -15.73 -27.46
N TYR A 53 9.58 -15.42 -28.75
CA TYR A 53 9.81 -16.40 -29.81
C TYR A 53 10.53 -15.73 -31.01
N GLU A 54 11.25 -16.53 -31.80
CA GLU A 54 11.86 -16.07 -33.03
C GLU A 54 10.87 -16.21 -34.18
N SER A 55 10.66 -15.14 -34.93
CA SER A 55 9.81 -15.10 -36.14
C SER A 55 10.53 -15.73 -37.34
N GLU A 56 9.80 -15.97 -38.43
CA GLU A 56 10.35 -16.48 -39.69
C GLU A 56 11.46 -15.57 -40.26
N ASN A 57 11.39 -14.27 -39.97
CA ASN A 57 12.36 -13.27 -40.39
C ASN A 57 13.61 -13.19 -39.45
N LYS A 58 13.76 -14.15 -38.53
CA LYS A 58 14.87 -14.20 -37.55
C LYS A 58 14.88 -13.06 -36.54
N GLU A 59 13.75 -12.33 -36.42
CA GLU A 59 13.56 -11.30 -35.42
C GLU A 59 12.91 -11.93 -34.16
N THR A 60 13.40 -11.61 -32.98
CA THR A 60 12.80 -12.05 -31.72
C THR A 60 11.67 -11.11 -31.33
N ILE A 61 10.47 -11.64 -31.21
CA ILE A 61 9.28 -10.96 -30.72
C ILE A 61 9.21 -11.18 -29.23
N ILE A 62 8.99 -10.11 -28.46
CA ILE A 62 8.91 -10.16 -26.99
C ILE A 62 7.59 -9.56 -26.54
N ASN A 63 6.86 -10.31 -25.72
CA ASN A 63 5.73 -9.80 -24.95
C ASN A 63 6.18 -9.63 -23.49
N ALA A 64 5.83 -8.51 -22.89
CA ALA A 64 6.11 -8.21 -21.49
C ALA A 64 4.82 -7.91 -20.74
N ALA A 65 4.57 -8.62 -19.63
CA ALA A 65 3.31 -8.50 -18.87
C ALA A 65 2.07 -8.57 -19.79
N GLY A 66 2.06 -9.51 -20.76
CA GLY A 66 0.95 -9.71 -21.70
C GLY A 66 0.80 -8.67 -22.81
N VAL A 67 1.77 -7.74 -22.96
CA VAL A 67 1.75 -6.71 -24.02
C VAL A 67 2.95 -6.90 -24.94
N PRO A 68 2.77 -6.77 -26.29
CA PRO A 68 3.89 -6.78 -27.21
C PRO A 68 4.86 -5.61 -26.93
N LEU A 69 6.06 -5.93 -26.41
CA LEU A 69 7.09 -4.95 -26.08
C LEU A 69 8.02 -4.67 -27.29
N VAL A 70 8.46 -5.75 -27.95
CA VAL A 70 9.31 -5.70 -29.15
C VAL A 70 8.68 -6.55 -30.24
N THR A 71 8.37 -5.94 -31.36
CA THR A 71 7.87 -6.61 -32.57
C THR A 71 8.78 -6.34 -33.76
N SER A 72 8.49 -6.94 -34.91
CA SER A 72 9.25 -6.69 -36.17
C SER A 72 9.20 -5.24 -36.63
N GLY A 73 8.13 -4.50 -36.33
CA GLY A 73 7.89 -3.15 -36.79
C GLY A 73 7.89 -2.08 -35.74
N GLU A 74 7.66 -2.45 -34.48
CA GLU A 74 7.33 -1.52 -33.42
C GLU A 74 8.02 -1.87 -32.10
N LEU A 75 8.35 -0.82 -31.35
CA LEU A 75 8.82 -0.87 -29.98
C LEU A 75 7.81 -0.14 -29.09
N THR A 76 7.16 -0.87 -28.19
CA THR A 76 6.24 -0.28 -27.23
C THR A 76 7.01 0.19 -26.00
N ALA A 77 6.99 1.49 -25.73
CA ALA A 77 7.65 2.04 -24.54
C ALA A 77 6.72 2.06 -23.34
N MET A 78 7.26 1.70 -22.20
CA MET A 78 6.62 1.90 -20.89
C MET A 78 6.80 3.36 -20.44
N SER A 79 5.84 3.85 -19.66
CA SER A 79 5.92 5.11 -18.93
C SER A 79 5.55 4.92 -17.47
N THR A 80 5.39 6.02 -16.76
CA THR A 80 4.95 6.02 -15.35
C THR A 80 3.92 7.11 -15.15
N ARG A 81 2.96 6.87 -14.24
CA ARG A 81 2.05 7.89 -13.71
C ARG A 81 2.09 7.91 -12.20
N VAL A 82 1.74 9.05 -11.61
CA VAL A 82 1.54 9.18 -10.17
C VAL A 82 0.12 8.73 -9.83
N VAL A 83 -0.03 7.97 -8.76
CA VAL A 83 -1.35 7.62 -8.21
C VAL A 83 -1.94 8.87 -7.58
N GLU A 84 -3.19 9.19 -7.95
CA GLU A 84 -3.88 10.38 -7.48
C GLU A 84 -3.91 10.48 -5.95
N GLY A 85 -3.65 11.68 -5.42
CA GLY A 85 -3.58 11.92 -3.97
C GLY A 85 -2.32 11.37 -3.28
N THR A 86 -1.35 10.82 -4.01
CA THR A 86 -0.14 10.23 -3.44
C THR A 86 1.13 10.66 -4.16
N THR A 87 2.29 10.27 -3.63
CA THR A 87 3.59 10.38 -4.31
C THR A 87 4.02 9.07 -4.98
N LEU A 88 3.15 8.06 -4.97
CA LEU A 88 3.44 6.73 -5.51
C LEU A 88 3.41 6.75 -7.03
N VAL A 89 4.43 6.14 -7.64
CA VAL A 89 4.57 6.05 -9.09
C VAL A 89 4.33 4.62 -9.54
N ILE A 90 3.44 4.40 -10.50
CA ILE A 90 3.14 3.09 -11.09
C ILE A 90 3.49 3.05 -12.57
N PRO A 91 3.94 1.88 -13.11
CA PRO A 91 4.27 1.73 -14.52
C PRO A 91 2.99 1.62 -15.38
N THR A 92 3.03 2.22 -16.56
CA THR A 92 1.90 2.25 -17.51
C THR A 92 2.34 1.88 -18.91
N TRP A 93 1.39 1.41 -19.72
CA TRP A 93 1.49 1.27 -21.17
C TRP A 93 0.73 2.41 -21.84
N PRO A 94 1.40 3.53 -22.22
CA PRO A 94 0.72 4.70 -22.80
C PRO A 94 -0.05 4.37 -24.08
N SER A 95 0.50 3.50 -24.93
CA SER A 95 -0.13 3.09 -26.18
C SER A 95 -1.41 2.28 -26.00
N TYR A 96 -1.64 1.74 -24.79
CA TYR A 96 -2.81 0.95 -24.44
C TYR A 96 -3.68 1.63 -23.39
N GLU A 97 -3.32 2.85 -22.95
CA GLU A 97 -4.02 3.63 -21.92
C GLU A 97 -4.32 2.85 -20.63
N ARG A 98 -3.40 1.97 -20.23
CA ARG A 98 -3.57 1.13 -19.04
C ARG A 98 -2.29 1.00 -18.22
N ASP A 99 -2.45 0.59 -16.98
CA ASP A 99 -1.33 0.22 -16.11
C ASP A 99 -0.70 -1.10 -16.58
N VAL A 100 0.59 -1.29 -16.28
CA VAL A 100 1.31 -2.53 -16.61
C VAL A 100 0.74 -3.71 -15.85
N TYR A 101 0.35 -3.48 -14.61
CA TYR A 101 -0.29 -4.47 -13.75
C TYR A 101 -1.69 -3.97 -13.40
N GLU A 102 -2.70 -4.76 -13.72
CA GLU A 102 -4.09 -4.43 -13.48
C GLU A 102 -4.45 -4.40 -12.00
N ASP A 103 -5.47 -3.62 -11.72
CA ASP A 103 -5.90 -3.11 -10.43
C ASP A 103 -6.02 -4.09 -9.26
N GLY A 104 -5.60 -3.57 -8.13
CA GLY A 104 -6.13 -3.89 -6.81
C GLY A 104 -5.54 -5.13 -6.15
N LYS A 105 -5.22 -6.19 -6.86
CA LYS A 105 -4.56 -7.35 -6.27
C LYS A 105 -3.06 -7.20 -6.38
N LEU A 106 -2.41 -6.94 -5.25
CA LEU A 106 -0.95 -6.78 -5.19
C LEU A 106 -0.23 -8.09 -5.52
N ALA A 107 -0.74 -9.22 -5.04
CA ALA A 107 -0.21 -10.55 -5.32
C ALA A 107 -1.33 -11.49 -5.79
N SER A 108 -1.04 -12.35 -6.76
CA SER A 108 -1.94 -13.41 -7.18
C SER A 108 -1.20 -14.75 -7.17
N ASN A 109 -1.55 -15.60 -6.24
CA ASN A 109 -1.00 -16.97 -6.20
C ASN A 109 -1.62 -17.88 -7.29
N ALA A 110 -2.72 -17.47 -7.93
CA ALA A 110 -3.47 -18.32 -8.85
C ALA A 110 -2.90 -18.30 -10.28
N ASP A 111 -2.28 -17.21 -10.73
CA ASP A 111 -1.99 -16.98 -12.15
C ASP A 111 -0.49 -17.01 -12.49
N ASP A 112 0.39 -17.27 -11.53
CA ASP A 112 1.86 -17.29 -11.69
C ASP A 112 2.39 -16.03 -12.44
N THR A 113 1.74 -14.88 -12.21
CA THR A 113 2.03 -13.60 -12.89
C THR A 113 2.94 -12.68 -12.08
N ASP A 114 3.25 -13.06 -10.82
CA ASP A 114 4.06 -12.26 -9.90
C ASP A 114 5.57 -12.46 -10.18
N LYS A 115 5.98 -12.18 -11.42
CA LYS A 115 7.35 -12.36 -11.90
C LYS A 115 8.04 -11.03 -12.18
N GLY A 116 9.35 -11.02 -11.97
CA GLY A 116 10.22 -9.89 -12.24
C GLY A 116 10.31 -8.88 -11.08
N GLN A 117 11.45 -8.20 -11.03
CA GLN A 117 11.77 -7.25 -9.95
C GLN A 117 10.79 -6.08 -9.88
N LEU A 118 10.24 -5.64 -11.04
CA LEU A 118 9.30 -4.52 -11.09
C LEU A 118 8.00 -4.86 -10.35
N LYS A 119 7.43 -6.04 -10.59
CA LYS A 119 6.22 -6.51 -9.89
C LYS A 119 6.51 -6.72 -8.40
N GLY A 120 7.63 -7.36 -8.07
CA GLY A 120 8.05 -7.58 -6.69
C GLY A 120 8.19 -6.29 -5.88
N LEU A 121 8.74 -5.21 -6.48
CA LEU A 121 8.82 -3.91 -5.82
C LEU A 121 7.45 -3.25 -5.60
N ILE A 122 6.53 -3.41 -6.54
CA ILE A 122 5.17 -2.88 -6.40
C ILE A 122 4.42 -3.63 -5.30
N ILE A 123 4.53 -4.96 -5.25
CA ILE A 123 3.95 -5.77 -4.17
C ILE A 123 4.54 -5.35 -2.82
N ALA A 124 5.88 -5.29 -2.70
CA ALA A 124 6.53 -4.94 -1.45
C ALA A 124 6.15 -3.54 -0.94
N ARG A 125 6.05 -2.56 -1.84
CA ARG A 125 5.72 -1.16 -1.51
C ARG A 125 4.22 -0.97 -1.29
N GLY A 126 3.38 -1.72 -2.01
CA GLY A 126 1.95 -1.44 -2.15
C GLY A 126 1.66 -0.35 -3.18
N ASN A 127 0.37 -0.13 -3.43
CA ASN A 127 -0.16 0.82 -4.42
C ASN A 127 -1.01 1.95 -3.80
N MET A 128 -1.07 2.02 -2.47
CA MET A 128 -1.86 3.00 -1.73
C MET A 128 -1.07 3.55 -0.53
N VAL A 129 -1.59 4.59 0.08
CA VAL A 129 -1.15 5.07 1.40
C VAL A 129 -2.10 4.50 2.44
N VAL A 130 -1.54 3.98 3.52
CA VAL A 130 -2.31 3.39 4.62
C VAL A 130 -1.94 4.04 5.94
N ASP A 131 -2.86 3.96 6.89
CA ASP A 131 -2.68 4.36 8.27
C ASP A 131 -3.41 3.38 9.20
N TYR A 132 -3.56 3.71 10.47
CA TYR A 132 -4.18 2.83 11.47
C TYR A 132 -5.65 2.49 11.17
N THR A 133 -6.36 3.28 10.38
CA THR A 133 -7.80 3.09 10.10
C THR A 133 -8.07 1.84 9.27
N VAL A 134 -7.10 1.40 8.47
CA VAL A 134 -7.24 0.19 7.64
C VAL A 134 -7.10 -1.11 8.44
N VAL A 135 -6.62 -1.04 9.71
CA VAL A 135 -6.49 -2.21 10.58
C VAL A 135 -7.81 -2.41 11.33
N PRO A 136 -8.66 -3.36 10.94
CA PRO A 136 -9.96 -3.55 11.56
C PRO A 136 -9.81 -4.03 13.01
N VAL A 137 -10.76 -3.64 13.84
CA VAL A 137 -10.83 -4.05 15.24
C VAL A 137 -12.05 -4.93 15.44
N ALA A 138 -11.83 -6.16 15.90
CA ALA A 138 -12.93 -7.08 16.18
C ALA A 138 -13.85 -6.50 17.27
N PRO A 139 -15.18 -6.52 17.06
CA PRO A 139 -16.12 -6.07 18.07
C PRO A 139 -16.04 -6.96 19.31
N ASP A 140 -16.05 -6.35 20.51
CA ASP A 140 -16.09 -7.07 21.77
C ASP A 140 -17.57 -7.30 22.15
N SER A 141 -17.95 -8.55 22.37
CA SER A 141 -19.31 -8.90 22.78
C SER A 141 -19.72 -8.29 24.12
N ASN A 142 -18.75 -7.86 24.95
CA ASN A 142 -19.03 -7.19 26.22
C ASN A 142 -19.51 -5.74 26.04
N ASP A 143 -19.28 -5.14 24.86
CA ASP A 143 -19.74 -3.79 24.53
C ASP A 143 -21.23 -3.78 24.12
N TYR A 144 -21.86 -4.95 24.01
CA TYR A 144 -23.25 -5.12 23.57
C TYR A 144 -24.08 -5.87 24.62
N ASP A 145 -25.34 -5.48 24.81
CA ASP A 145 -26.26 -6.25 25.64
C ASP A 145 -26.72 -7.52 24.94
N MET A 146 -25.92 -8.57 25.06
CA MET A 146 -26.19 -9.87 24.43
C MET A 146 -27.45 -10.57 24.98
N SER A 147 -28.07 -10.05 26.03
CA SER A 147 -29.32 -10.60 26.57
C SER A 147 -30.54 -10.16 25.74
N THR A 148 -30.45 -9.01 25.07
CA THR A 148 -31.50 -8.45 24.19
C THR A 148 -31.35 -8.88 22.74
N GLU A 149 -32.42 -8.78 21.96
CA GLU A 149 -32.39 -9.05 20.52
C GLU A 149 -31.68 -7.93 19.77
N GLU A 150 -31.89 -6.68 20.20
CA GLU A 150 -31.26 -5.48 19.69
C GLU A 150 -29.74 -5.55 19.86
N GLY A 151 -29.25 -5.89 21.04
CA GLY A 151 -27.82 -6.00 21.33
C GLY A 151 -27.15 -7.09 20.50
N ARG A 152 -27.81 -8.26 20.35
CA ARG A 152 -27.31 -9.33 19.45
C ARG A 152 -27.29 -8.91 17.99
N THR A 153 -28.30 -8.15 17.53
CA THR A 153 -28.38 -7.64 16.16
C THR A 153 -27.27 -6.60 15.91
N ALA A 154 -27.08 -5.68 16.85
CA ALA A 154 -26.02 -4.67 16.75
C ALA A 154 -24.61 -5.32 16.73
N TYR A 155 -24.37 -6.31 17.59
CA TYR A 155 -23.13 -7.09 17.57
C TYR A 155 -22.92 -7.79 16.22
N GLN A 156 -23.97 -8.43 15.68
CA GLN A 156 -23.88 -9.12 14.39
C GLN A 156 -23.61 -8.16 13.23
N GLN A 157 -24.19 -6.96 13.26
CA GLN A 157 -23.91 -5.92 12.27
C GLN A 157 -22.46 -5.44 12.35
N ALA A 158 -21.98 -5.17 13.56
CA ALA A 158 -20.58 -4.80 13.79
C ALA A 158 -19.60 -5.89 13.34
N TYR A 159 -19.94 -7.16 13.59
CA TYR A 159 -19.15 -8.30 13.16
C TYR A 159 -19.13 -8.46 11.63
N ASN A 160 -20.26 -8.22 10.97
CA ASN A 160 -20.34 -8.25 9.50
C ASN A 160 -19.50 -7.13 8.86
N GLU A 161 -19.48 -5.96 9.47
CA GLU A 161 -18.65 -4.85 9.00
C GLU A 161 -17.16 -5.15 9.22
N TYR A 162 -16.82 -5.65 10.41
CA TYR A 162 -15.47 -6.14 10.68
C TYR A 162 -14.99 -7.18 9.66
N ALA A 163 -15.86 -8.14 9.30
CA ALA A 163 -15.52 -9.18 8.33
C ALA A 163 -15.21 -8.59 6.93
N LYS A 164 -15.93 -7.55 6.50
CA LYS A 164 -15.64 -6.84 5.24
C LYS A 164 -14.30 -6.09 5.31
N GLN A 165 -14.05 -5.41 6.43
CA GLN A 165 -12.79 -4.69 6.64
C GLN A 165 -11.61 -5.68 6.71
N GLN A 166 -11.80 -6.85 7.34
CA GLN A 166 -10.82 -7.93 7.38
C GLN A 166 -10.50 -8.45 5.97
N GLU A 167 -11.53 -8.71 5.15
CA GLU A 167 -11.35 -9.12 3.75
C GLU A 167 -10.59 -8.07 2.94
N TYR A 168 -10.91 -6.79 3.15
CA TYR A 168 -10.19 -5.68 2.52
C TYR A 168 -8.71 -5.66 2.95
N TYR A 169 -8.44 -5.73 4.26
CA TYR A 169 -7.08 -5.74 4.79
C TYR A 169 -6.26 -6.91 4.23
N ASN A 170 -6.81 -8.13 4.28
CA ASN A 170 -6.13 -9.33 3.82
C ASN A 170 -5.90 -9.34 2.29
N THR A 171 -6.74 -8.63 1.54
CA THR A 171 -6.62 -8.55 0.07
C THR A 171 -5.64 -7.46 -0.38
N TYR A 172 -5.66 -6.29 0.26
CA TYR A 172 -4.99 -5.09 -0.26
C TYR A 172 -3.84 -4.58 0.60
N VAL A 173 -3.79 -4.91 1.88
CA VAL A 173 -2.78 -4.39 2.82
C VAL A 173 -1.76 -5.47 3.22
N GLU A 174 -2.24 -6.61 3.72
CA GLU A 174 -1.40 -7.70 4.22
C GLU A 174 -0.37 -8.21 3.21
N PRO A 175 -0.70 -8.39 1.91
CA PRO A 175 0.28 -8.88 0.94
C PRO A 175 1.49 -7.96 0.74
N SER A 176 1.38 -6.69 1.10
CA SER A 176 2.48 -5.73 1.08
C SER A 176 3.14 -5.62 2.45
N ALA A 177 4.36 -6.10 2.57
CA ALA A 177 5.13 -6.01 3.81
C ALA A 177 5.30 -4.56 4.32
N ILE A 178 5.35 -3.58 3.41
CA ILE A 178 5.48 -2.17 3.78
C ILE A 178 4.14 -1.60 4.23
N LEU A 179 3.03 -1.88 3.52
CA LEU A 179 1.72 -1.38 3.92
C LEU A 179 1.29 -1.95 5.28
N SER A 180 1.40 -3.27 5.47
CA SER A 180 1.06 -3.90 6.74
C SER A 180 1.94 -3.38 7.89
N ALA A 181 3.24 -3.18 7.64
CA ALA A 181 4.15 -2.60 8.62
C ALA A 181 3.77 -1.15 8.98
N MET A 182 3.46 -0.33 7.99
CA MET A 182 3.03 1.06 8.22
C MET A 182 1.73 1.10 9.02
N ALA A 183 0.72 0.35 8.62
CA ALA A 183 -0.58 0.31 9.29
C ALA A 183 -0.45 -0.19 10.74
N GLY A 184 0.29 -1.27 10.97
CA GLY A 184 0.50 -1.83 12.32
C GLY A 184 1.28 -0.90 13.25
N PHE A 185 2.34 -0.24 12.74
CA PHE A 185 3.10 0.71 13.54
C PHE A 185 2.30 1.99 13.82
N ASP A 186 1.54 2.47 12.83
CA ASP A 186 0.67 3.62 13.01
C ASP A 186 -0.45 3.33 14.02
N LYS A 187 -0.98 2.09 14.04
CA LYS A 187 -1.95 1.64 15.04
C LYS A 187 -1.39 1.72 16.46
N LEU A 188 -0.15 1.29 16.66
CA LEU A 188 0.53 1.40 17.95
C LEU A 188 0.68 2.85 18.38
N VAL A 189 1.17 3.71 17.48
CA VAL A 189 1.40 5.13 17.78
C VAL A 189 0.07 5.83 18.07
N ASN A 190 -0.94 5.63 17.22
CA ASN A 190 -2.28 6.18 17.44
C ASN A 190 -2.86 5.75 18.79
N GLY A 191 -2.78 4.45 19.14
CA GLY A 191 -3.28 3.94 20.42
C GLY A 191 -2.62 4.62 21.63
N ILE A 192 -1.30 4.79 21.61
CA ILE A 192 -0.56 5.50 22.67
C ILE A 192 -0.99 6.96 22.75
N VAL A 193 -1.05 7.65 21.59
CA VAL A 193 -1.39 9.07 21.50
C VAL A 193 -2.80 9.34 22.00
N GLU A 194 -3.79 8.59 21.50
CA GLU A 194 -5.18 8.78 21.89
C GLU A 194 -5.39 8.47 23.39
N ARG A 195 -4.72 7.45 23.90
CA ARG A 195 -4.85 7.11 25.32
C ARG A 195 -4.21 8.17 26.24
N ILE A 196 -3.00 8.64 25.91
CA ILE A 196 -2.34 9.71 26.68
C ILE A 196 -3.15 11.00 26.60
N ASN A 197 -3.54 11.41 25.41
CA ASN A 197 -4.35 12.60 25.23
C ASN A 197 -5.73 12.50 25.90
N GLY A 198 -6.36 11.31 25.89
CA GLY A 198 -7.64 11.06 26.55
C GLY A 198 -7.57 11.21 28.09
N ILE A 199 -6.44 10.82 28.70
CA ILE A 199 -6.21 11.04 30.16
C ILE A 199 -6.00 12.53 30.45
N LEU A 200 -5.21 13.22 29.62
CA LEU A 200 -4.91 14.63 29.82
C LEU A 200 -6.10 15.53 29.49
N CYS A 201 -6.92 15.11 28.54
CA CYS A 201 -8.05 15.84 28.01
C CYS A 201 -9.29 14.93 28.04
N PRO A 202 -9.86 14.58 29.21
CA PRO A 202 -11.06 13.77 29.28
C PRO A 202 -12.21 14.45 28.60
N GLU A 203 -13.02 13.68 27.89
CA GLU A 203 -14.12 14.18 27.06
C GLU A 203 -15.46 13.62 27.55
N LYS A 204 -16.53 14.35 27.30
CA LYS A 204 -17.91 13.94 27.55
C LYS A 204 -18.79 14.30 26.36
N THR A 205 -19.88 13.57 26.18
CA THR A 205 -20.92 13.90 25.22
C THR A 205 -21.94 14.84 25.85
N GLU A 206 -22.32 15.89 25.14
CA GLU A 206 -23.42 16.78 25.50
C GLU A 206 -24.47 16.78 24.40
N THR A 207 -25.72 16.52 24.78
CA THR A 207 -26.88 16.58 23.90
C THR A 207 -27.63 17.87 24.13
N ARG A 208 -27.96 18.60 23.07
CA ARG A 208 -28.68 19.89 23.13
C ARG A 208 -29.63 20.08 21.96
N ASN A 209 -30.65 20.93 22.17
CA ASN A 209 -31.66 21.19 21.15
C ASN A 209 -31.25 22.29 20.12
N ASN A 210 -30.21 23.06 20.44
CA ASN A 210 -29.72 24.11 19.55
C ASN A 210 -28.25 23.84 19.21
N PRO A 211 -27.82 24.07 17.98
CA PRO A 211 -26.42 23.91 17.60
C PRO A 211 -25.50 24.89 18.33
N TYR A 212 -24.23 24.56 18.50
CA TYR A 212 -23.21 25.53 18.81
C TYR A 212 -22.87 26.33 17.55
N LEU A 213 -22.48 27.58 17.73
CA LEU A 213 -22.18 28.49 16.63
C LEU A 213 -20.71 28.92 16.66
N ASN A 214 -20.16 29.11 15.48
CA ASN A 214 -18.88 29.77 15.27
C ASN A 214 -19.01 31.28 15.58
N ALA A 215 -17.89 31.97 15.66
CA ALA A 215 -17.85 33.42 15.88
C ALA A 215 -18.55 34.25 14.75
N ASP A 216 -18.66 33.68 13.56
CA ASP A 216 -19.36 34.27 12.41
C ASP A 216 -20.88 33.96 12.38
N GLY A 217 -21.38 33.20 13.35
CA GLY A 217 -22.75 32.78 13.46
C GLY A 217 -23.14 31.55 12.64
N SER A 218 -22.20 30.93 11.96
CA SER A 218 -22.43 29.62 11.30
C SER A 218 -22.51 28.49 12.31
N GLU A 219 -23.29 27.44 12.00
CA GLU A 219 -23.41 26.26 12.86
C GLU A 219 -22.09 25.47 12.89
N ILE A 220 -21.65 25.06 14.11
CA ILE A 220 -20.61 24.07 14.28
C ILE A 220 -21.25 22.71 14.07
N GLN A 221 -20.65 21.89 13.22
CA GLN A 221 -21.16 20.55 12.93
C GLN A 221 -21.17 19.70 14.21
N ALA A 222 -22.29 19.04 14.50
CA ALA A 222 -22.39 18.09 15.60
C ALA A 222 -21.68 16.77 15.25
N ASP A 223 -21.24 16.04 16.28
CA ASP A 223 -20.73 14.68 16.12
C ASP A 223 -21.85 13.73 15.68
N THR A 224 -23.05 13.92 16.25
CA THR A 224 -24.23 13.14 15.92
C THR A 224 -25.45 14.04 15.87
N TYR A 225 -26.30 13.87 14.87
CA TYR A 225 -27.60 14.50 14.74
C TYR A 225 -28.66 13.47 15.10
N ILE A 226 -29.55 13.81 16.07
CA ILE A 226 -30.59 12.92 16.57
C ILE A 226 -31.93 13.49 16.19
N TYR A 227 -32.75 12.67 15.56
CA TYR A 227 -34.15 12.94 15.24
C TYR A 227 -35.03 11.89 15.93
N ASN A 228 -36.01 12.34 16.71
CA ASN A 228 -36.98 11.47 17.36
C ASN A 228 -38.35 11.61 16.68
N SER A 229 -39.04 10.52 16.43
CA SER A 229 -40.35 10.50 15.79
C SER A 229 -41.28 9.50 16.50
N VAL A 230 -42.55 9.83 16.56
CA VAL A 230 -43.62 8.91 16.99
C VAL A 230 -43.98 7.88 15.92
N ASP A 231 -43.65 8.16 14.66
CA ASP A 231 -43.88 7.28 13.53
C ASP A 231 -42.54 6.89 12.89
N LYS A 232 -42.40 5.66 12.41
CA LYS A 232 -41.22 5.27 11.66
C LYS A 232 -41.15 6.03 10.33
N ALA A 233 -40.35 7.10 10.29
CA ALA A 233 -40.08 7.87 9.09
C ALA A 233 -38.93 7.23 8.28
N VAL A 234 -38.91 7.42 6.97
CA VAL A 234 -37.75 7.10 6.15
C VAL A 234 -36.92 8.36 6.00
N LEU A 235 -35.73 8.35 6.60
CA LEU A 235 -34.80 9.47 6.56
C LEU A 235 -33.59 9.12 5.70
N TYR A 236 -32.96 10.13 5.14
CA TYR A 236 -31.81 9.98 4.27
C TYR A 236 -30.67 10.90 4.71
N ASP A 237 -29.43 10.45 4.52
CA ASP A 237 -28.28 11.32 4.64
C ASP A 237 -28.14 12.27 3.42
N ARG A 238 -27.14 13.13 3.43
CA ARG A 238 -26.87 14.06 2.31
C ARG A 238 -26.54 13.38 0.98
N TYR A 239 -26.19 12.07 1.01
CA TYR A 239 -25.92 11.29 -0.19
C TYR A 239 -27.13 10.47 -0.65
N GLY A 240 -28.28 10.62 0.01
CA GLY A 240 -29.51 9.91 -0.29
C GLY A 240 -29.52 8.47 0.21
N ARG A 241 -28.63 8.10 1.16
CA ARG A 241 -28.64 6.77 1.78
C ARG A 241 -29.65 6.76 2.92
N GLU A 242 -30.43 5.68 2.99
CA GLU A 242 -31.42 5.51 4.04
C GLU A 242 -30.75 5.34 5.41
N VAL A 243 -31.22 6.11 6.39
CA VAL A 243 -30.79 6.01 7.79
C VAL A 243 -31.81 5.17 8.55
N THR A 244 -31.37 4.09 9.16
CA THR A 244 -32.22 3.19 9.92
C THR A 244 -32.52 3.77 11.31
N GLY A 245 -33.80 3.90 11.64
CA GLY A 245 -34.25 4.31 12.96
C GLY A 245 -34.20 3.15 13.95
N THR A 246 -33.87 3.48 15.21
CA THR A 246 -33.94 2.55 16.34
C THR A 246 -35.30 2.69 17.03
N ASP A 247 -36.02 1.57 17.21
CA ASP A 247 -37.27 1.53 17.96
C ASP A 247 -36.96 1.62 19.46
N ASN A 248 -37.49 2.64 20.14
CA ASN A 248 -37.25 2.86 21.55
C ASN A 248 -38.14 1.98 22.48
N GLY A 249 -39.09 1.22 21.90
CA GLY A 249 -39.99 0.33 22.67
C GLY A 249 -41.14 1.05 23.36
N ASP A 250 -41.23 2.37 23.27
CA ASP A 250 -42.31 3.21 23.83
C ASP A 250 -43.24 3.77 22.73
N GLY A 251 -43.08 3.31 21.50
CA GLY A 251 -43.81 3.80 20.34
C GLY A 251 -43.11 4.96 19.63
N THR A 252 -41.89 5.28 20.03
CA THR A 252 -41.05 6.29 19.38
C THR A 252 -39.87 5.66 18.67
N TYR A 253 -39.34 6.38 17.68
CA TYR A 253 -38.18 5.99 16.88
C TYR A 253 -37.10 7.07 16.96
N SER A 254 -35.87 6.66 17.22
CA SER A 254 -34.68 7.52 17.22
C SER A 254 -33.84 7.27 15.98
N TYR A 255 -33.41 8.36 15.33
CA TYR A 255 -32.52 8.33 14.17
C TYR A 255 -31.26 9.10 14.55
N ALA A 256 -30.10 8.46 14.43
CA ALA A 256 -28.82 9.05 14.75
C ALA A 256 -27.90 9.00 13.51
N SER A 257 -27.23 10.09 13.20
CA SER A 257 -26.31 10.19 12.06
C SER A 257 -25.18 11.17 12.36
N GLY A 258 -23.98 10.93 11.85
CA GLY A 258 -22.90 11.90 11.83
C GLY A 258 -23.15 13.08 10.87
N GLU A 259 -24.27 13.10 10.15
CA GLU A 259 -24.67 14.14 9.21
C GLU A 259 -26.14 14.51 9.41
N LYS A 260 -26.52 15.74 8.99
CA LYS A 260 -27.94 16.16 8.98
C LYS A 260 -28.79 15.16 8.19
N LEU A 261 -29.97 14.87 8.73
CA LEU A 261 -30.93 13.96 8.12
C LEU A 261 -31.93 14.73 7.23
N TYR A 262 -32.39 14.05 6.19
CA TYR A 262 -33.30 14.62 5.18
C TYR A 262 -34.49 13.69 4.99
N GLU A 263 -35.65 14.25 4.80
CA GLU A 263 -36.87 13.52 4.44
C GLU A 263 -37.01 13.44 2.91
N SER A 264 -37.59 12.35 2.44
CA SER A 264 -37.77 12.07 0.99
C SER A 264 -38.84 12.94 0.31
N VAL A 265 -39.52 13.78 1.02
CA VAL A 265 -40.61 14.62 0.49
C VAL A 265 -40.04 15.94 -0.03
N GLY A 266 -39.74 15.98 -1.32
CA GLY A 266 -39.33 17.23 -1.99
C GLY A 266 -37.88 17.67 -1.69
N GLY A 267 -37.04 16.85 -1.05
CA GLY A 267 -35.64 17.21 -0.74
C GLY A 267 -35.47 18.24 0.38
N ALA A 268 -36.53 18.50 1.16
CA ALA A 268 -36.44 19.37 2.32
C ALA A 268 -35.69 18.72 3.48
N ALA A 269 -34.78 19.46 4.11
CA ALA A 269 -34.06 18.98 5.30
C ALA A 269 -35.07 18.69 6.44
N VAL A 270 -34.99 17.49 7.01
CA VAL A 270 -35.79 17.13 8.19
C VAL A 270 -35.28 17.93 9.39
N PRO A 271 -36.13 18.53 10.21
CA PRO A 271 -35.73 19.19 11.45
C PRO A 271 -35.00 18.18 12.34
N VAL A 272 -33.80 18.52 12.77
CA VAL A 272 -33.06 17.74 13.75
C VAL A 272 -33.56 18.17 15.14
N ASP A 273 -33.98 17.19 15.97
CA ASP A 273 -34.51 17.48 17.31
C ASP A 273 -33.41 17.85 18.29
N SER A 274 -32.25 17.21 18.14
CA SER A 274 -31.09 17.45 19.01
C SER A 274 -29.77 17.23 18.31
N TYR A 275 -28.72 17.80 18.91
CA TYR A 275 -27.33 17.75 18.48
C TYR A 275 -26.50 17.16 19.59
N GLU A 276 -25.66 16.20 19.27
CA GLU A 276 -24.66 15.66 20.20
C GLU A 276 -23.27 16.16 19.84
N TYR A 277 -22.56 16.64 20.84
CA TYR A 277 -21.18 17.12 20.70
C TYR A 277 -20.28 16.40 21.68
N LEU A 278 -19.13 15.94 21.22
CA LEU A 278 -18.04 15.51 22.07
C LEU A 278 -17.25 16.76 22.50
N MET A 279 -17.02 16.90 23.81
CA MET A 279 -16.39 18.11 24.35
C MET A 279 -15.49 17.78 25.52
N LEU A 280 -14.55 18.69 25.83
CA LEU A 280 -13.73 18.57 27.03
C LEU A 280 -14.62 18.52 28.29
N ASP A 281 -14.43 17.51 29.11
CA ASP A 281 -15.11 17.40 30.42
C ASP A 281 -14.41 18.28 31.44
N MET A 282 -14.95 19.51 31.64
CA MET A 282 -14.40 20.49 32.57
C MET A 282 -14.46 20.04 34.04
N ASP A 283 -15.29 19.05 34.37
CA ASP A 283 -15.39 18.51 35.74
C ASP A 283 -14.28 17.51 36.02
N LYS A 284 -13.79 16.85 34.99
CA LYS A 284 -12.74 15.82 35.10
C LYS A 284 -11.38 16.25 34.58
N THR A 285 -11.30 17.35 33.81
CA THR A 285 -10.03 17.78 33.23
C THR A 285 -9.02 18.19 34.28
N GLY A 286 -7.73 17.96 33.97
CA GLY A 286 -6.64 18.55 34.74
C GLY A 286 -6.36 19.98 34.34
N TYR A 287 -5.54 20.63 35.13
CA TYR A 287 -5.09 22.01 34.93
C TYR A 287 -3.57 22.05 34.83
N GLY A 288 -3.05 22.95 34.04
CA GLY A 288 -1.64 23.29 34.07
C GLY A 288 -1.24 23.94 35.40
N MET A 289 0.03 23.84 35.73
CA MET A 289 0.65 24.54 36.86
C MET A 289 1.13 25.96 36.46
N ASP A 290 0.86 26.37 35.22
CA ASP A 290 1.11 27.71 34.71
C ASP A 290 0.19 28.77 35.37
N ASP A 291 0.56 30.05 35.27
CA ASP A 291 -0.19 31.16 35.90
C ASP A 291 -1.65 31.24 35.41
N ASN A 292 -1.89 30.81 34.17
CA ASN A 292 -3.22 30.81 33.54
C ASN A 292 -4.05 29.58 33.86
N LYS A 293 -3.46 28.56 34.54
CA LYS A 293 -4.10 27.25 34.77
C LYS A 293 -4.70 26.68 33.47
N THR A 294 -3.85 26.58 32.46
CA THR A 294 -4.27 26.13 31.12
C THR A 294 -5.00 24.79 31.20
N VAL A 295 -6.11 24.64 30.48
CA VAL A 295 -6.92 23.41 30.44
C VAL A 295 -6.94 22.84 29.05
N GLY A 296 -7.24 21.54 28.93
CA GLY A 296 -7.43 20.88 27.63
C GLY A 296 -6.18 20.84 26.77
N THR A 297 -5.00 20.80 27.39
CA THR A 297 -3.72 20.72 26.69
C THR A 297 -3.37 19.27 26.42
N GLU A 298 -3.45 18.86 25.18
CA GLU A 298 -2.97 17.54 24.72
C GLU A 298 -1.42 17.51 24.71
N LEU A 299 -0.84 16.32 24.89
CA LEU A 299 0.62 16.15 24.78
C LEU A 299 1.07 16.00 23.34
N PHE A 300 0.34 15.24 22.57
CA PHE A 300 0.58 15.01 21.14
C PHE A 300 -0.48 15.71 20.32
N SER A 301 -0.08 16.63 19.46
CA SER A 301 -0.99 17.38 18.60
C SER A 301 -0.84 17.02 17.13
N ARG A 302 -1.89 17.24 16.38
CA ARG A 302 -1.89 17.14 14.91
C ARG A 302 -1.19 18.34 14.29
N ILE A 303 -0.68 18.18 13.07
CA ILE A 303 -0.10 19.27 12.30
C ILE A 303 -1.26 19.96 11.55
N GLY A 304 -1.50 21.25 11.87
CA GLY A 304 -2.52 22.04 11.16
C GLY A 304 -3.93 21.99 11.75
N THR A 305 -4.23 21.05 12.66
CA THR A 305 -5.57 20.89 13.23
C THR A 305 -5.53 20.89 14.74
N ASP A 306 -6.22 21.82 15.37
CA ASP A 306 -6.35 21.89 16.82
C ASP A 306 -7.29 20.78 17.34
N ARG A 307 -7.05 20.29 18.56
CA ARG A 307 -7.91 19.29 19.20
C ARG A 307 -9.32 19.79 19.42
N TYR A 308 -9.46 21.05 19.79
CA TYR A 308 -10.73 21.65 20.17
C TYR A 308 -11.04 22.90 19.35
N ILE A 309 -12.31 23.01 18.98
CA ILE A 309 -12.93 24.25 18.54
C ILE A 309 -13.42 24.98 19.79
N LYS A 310 -12.95 26.21 20.02
CA LYS A 310 -13.38 27.03 21.16
C LYS A 310 -14.61 27.84 20.77
N THR A 311 -15.69 27.71 21.54
CA THR A 311 -16.91 28.48 21.39
C THR A 311 -17.42 28.94 22.73
N THR A 312 -18.54 29.68 22.76
CA THR A 312 -19.18 30.21 23.97
C THR A 312 -20.45 29.41 24.24
N GLY A 313 -20.59 28.92 25.47
CA GLY A 313 -21.81 28.29 25.96
C GLY A 313 -22.94 29.28 26.27
N ASP A 314 -24.09 28.73 26.63
CA ASP A 314 -25.30 29.52 26.84
C ASP A 314 -25.19 30.51 28.01
N ASN A 315 -24.33 30.24 28.98
CA ASN A 315 -24.07 31.11 30.13
C ASN A 315 -22.85 32.03 29.98
N GLY A 316 -22.24 32.05 28.76
CA GLY A 316 -21.04 32.82 28.47
C GLY A 316 -19.75 32.17 28.86
N GLU A 317 -19.74 30.90 29.29
CA GLU A 317 -18.54 30.07 29.55
C GLU A 317 -17.85 29.68 28.26
N THR A 318 -16.56 29.40 28.34
CA THR A 318 -15.81 28.84 27.21
C THR A 318 -16.04 27.35 27.12
N ILE A 319 -16.50 26.89 25.97
CA ILE A 319 -16.71 25.49 25.62
C ILE A 319 -15.60 25.05 24.65
N TYR A 320 -15.10 23.82 24.84
CA TYR A 320 -14.07 23.19 24.02
C TYR A 320 -14.68 21.97 23.32
N LEU A 321 -15.20 22.18 22.12
CA LEU A 321 -15.79 21.12 21.30
C LEU A 321 -14.69 20.32 20.62
N ARG A 322 -14.78 18.98 20.63
CA ARG A 322 -13.84 18.12 19.93
C ARG A 322 -13.88 18.44 18.43
N ASN A 323 -12.70 18.70 17.87
CA ASN A 323 -12.58 18.81 16.43
C ASN A 323 -12.52 17.40 15.85
N ASN A 324 -13.57 17.00 15.16
CA ASN A 324 -13.85 15.62 14.78
C ASN A 324 -12.72 15.01 13.95
N LEU A 325 -12.51 13.71 14.18
CA LEU A 325 -11.69 12.87 13.30
C LEU A 325 -12.51 12.58 12.04
N ASN A 326 -11.90 12.82 10.90
CA ASN A 326 -12.48 12.48 9.61
C ASN A 326 -11.52 11.54 8.88
N GLU A 327 -11.87 10.27 8.74
CA GLU A 327 -11.02 9.26 8.10
C GLU A 327 -10.66 9.57 6.65
N THR A 328 -11.47 10.42 5.99
CA THR A 328 -11.18 10.87 4.63
C THR A 328 -10.27 12.12 4.58
N ASP A 329 -10.03 12.77 5.73
CA ASP A 329 -9.16 13.94 5.85
C ASP A 329 -7.88 13.58 6.60
N TYR A 330 -6.79 13.47 5.85
CA TYR A 330 -5.47 13.11 6.38
C TYR A 330 -5.04 14.01 7.57
N GLU A 331 -5.35 15.30 7.52
CA GLU A 331 -4.93 16.27 8.55
C GLU A 331 -5.76 16.15 9.83
N SER A 332 -6.91 15.50 9.79
CA SER A 332 -7.76 15.30 10.96
C SER A 332 -7.28 14.17 11.88
N LEU A 333 -6.44 13.25 11.41
CA LEU A 333 -6.10 12.01 12.12
C LEU A 333 -4.81 12.13 12.93
N TYR A 334 -4.78 11.45 14.10
CA TYR A 334 -3.56 11.25 14.90
C TYR A 334 -2.75 10.07 14.36
N LYS A 335 -1.99 10.31 13.30
CA LYS A 335 -1.21 9.28 12.61
C LYS A 335 0.21 9.72 12.31
N LEU A 336 1.07 8.75 12.01
CA LEU A 336 2.45 9.01 11.60
C LEU A 336 2.50 10.00 10.42
N GLY A 337 3.40 10.95 10.50
CA GLY A 337 3.51 12.04 9.51
C GLY A 337 2.60 13.23 9.76
N ASN A 338 1.56 13.09 10.63
CA ASN A 338 0.69 14.19 11.05
C ASN A 338 0.77 14.49 12.56
N LEU A 339 1.73 13.92 13.27
CA LEU A 339 1.92 14.11 14.71
C LEU A 339 3.11 14.99 15.02
N LYS A 340 2.97 15.78 16.07
CA LYS A 340 4.05 16.53 16.72
C LYS A 340 3.81 16.55 18.22
N ILE A 341 4.86 16.80 19.00
CA ILE A 341 4.69 17.18 20.40
C ILE A 341 4.03 18.56 20.40
N ASN A 342 2.99 18.72 21.23
CA ASN A 342 2.26 19.98 21.32
C ASN A 342 3.24 21.14 21.62
N PRO A 343 3.36 22.15 20.73
CA PRO A 343 4.29 23.25 20.90
C PRO A 343 4.09 24.03 22.20
N GLU A 344 2.87 24.13 22.69
CA GLU A 344 2.57 24.82 23.95
C GLU A 344 3.13 24.05 25.14
N ALA A 345 2.95 22.73 25.17
CA ALA A 345 3.49 21.84 26.19
C ALA A 345 5.04 21.77 26.12
N ALA A 346 5.61 21.76 24.90
CA ALA A 346 7.05 21.75 24.69
C ALA A 346 7.73 23.04 25.12
N GLN A 347 7.10 24.21 24.92
CA GLN A 347 7.62 25.50 25.36
C GLN A 347 7.47 25.72 26.87
N ASN A 348 6.41 25.22 27.45
CA ASN A 348 6.13 25.32 28.87
C ASN A 348 5.46 24.06 29.38
N VAL A 349 6.26 23.14 29.95
CA VAL A 349 5.79 21.88 30.52
C VAL A 349 4.77 22.09 31.67
N GLY A 350 4.75 23.26 32.27
CA GLY A 350 3.75 23.64 33.26
C GLY A 350 2.33 23.73 32.71
N LYS A 351 2.14 23.74 31.37
CA LYS A 351 0.82 23.69 30.72
C LYS A 351 0.24 22.27 30.64
N ILE A 352 1.02 21.24 30.88
CA ILE A 352 0.53 19.86 30.90
C ILE A 352 -0.44 19.73 32.09
N PRO A 353 -1.68 19.21 31.87
CA PRO A 353 -2.75 19.23 32.87
C PRO A 353 -2.58 18.13 33.94
N LEU A 354 -1.52 18.27 34.78
CA LEU A 354 -1.19 17.35 35.87
C LEU A 354 -1.42 17.97 37.24
N SER A 355 -2.28 18.99 37.33
CA SER A 355 -2.73 19.56 38.61
C SER A 355 -4.24 19.68 38.72
N THR A 356 -4.74 19.78 39.93
CA THR A 356 -6.13 20.06 40.22
C THR A 356 -6.44 21.57 40.04
N VAL A 357 -7.70 21.94 40.02
CA VAL A 357 -8.15 23.33 39.97
C VAL A 357 -7.58 24.20 41.11
N GLN A 358 -7.29 23.59 42.26
CA GLN A 358 -6.66 24.27 43.40
C GLN A 358 -5.13 24.40 43.23
N GLY A 359 -4.53 23.86 42.18
CA GLY A 359 -3.10 23.89 41.91
C GLY A 359 -2.28 22.88 42.72
N LYS A 360 -2.91 21.80 43.18
CA LYS A 360 -2.21 20.65 43.77
C LYS A 360 -1.89 19.63 42.70
N GLU A 361 -0.80 18.88 42.88
CA GLU A 361 -0.45 17.78 42.00
C GLU A 361 -1.59 16.77 41.90
N ASP A 362 -1.91 16.32 40.71
CA ASP A 362 -2.91 15.28 40.42
C ASP A 362 -2.21 13.92 40.28
N PHE A 363 -2.00 13.27 41.43
CA PHE A 363 -1.35 11.95 41.49
C PHE A 363 -2.19 10.85 40.85
N ASP A 364 -3.52 10.98 40.85
CA ASP A 364 -4.40 9.98 40.26
C ASP A 364 -4.24 9.97 38.76
N ARG A 365 -4.21 11.15 38.11
CA ARG A 365 -3.95 11.29 36.69
C ARG A 365 -2.54 10.85 36.31
N ALA A 366 -1.55 11.19 37.11
CA ALA A 366 -0.18 10.72 36.90
C ALA A 366 -0.10 9.19 36.97
N LYS A 367 -0.86 8.56 37.88
CA LYS A 367 -0.95 7.10 37.99
C LYS A 367 -1.62 6.50 36.77
N GLU A 368 -2.73 7.07 36.27
CA GLU A 368 -3.39 6.60 35.06
C GLU A 368 -2.42 6.59 33.86
N LEU A 369 -1.56 7.62 33.73
CA LEU A 369 -0.52 7.67 32.67
C LEU A 369 0.52 6.55 32.80
N VAL A 370 0.74 6.02 34.00
CA VAL A 370 1.62 4.85 34.22
C VAL A 370 0.87 3.56 33.90
N ASP A 371 -0.38 3.46 34.33
CA ASP A 371 -1.19 2.24 34.22
C ASP A 371 -1.55 1.90 32.76
N ILE A 372 -1.55 2.88 31.83
CA ILE A 372 -1.84 2.63 30.41
C ILE A 372 -0.96 1.55 29.77
N TRP A 373 0.27 1.39 30.24
CA TRP A 373 1.22 0.44 29.63
C TRP A 373 0.82 -1.01 29.82
N ASP A 374 -0.03 -1.29 30.82
CA ASP A 374 -0.59 -2.62 31.11
C ASP A 374 -1.99 -2.81 30.49
N GLU A 375 -2.58 -1.76 29.92
CA GLU A 375 -3.89 -1.83 29.27
C GLU A 375 -3.83 -2.54 27.93
N LYS A 376 -4.81 -3.40 27.67
CA LYS A 376 -4.99 -4.04 26.37
C LYS A 376 -5.73 -3.10 25.42
N PHE A 377 -5.14 -2.77 24.29
CA PHE A 377 -5.73 -1.79 23.38
C PHE A 377 -6.11 -2.34 22.00
N ALA A 378 -5.29 -3.20 21.39
CA ALA A 378 -5.53 -3.70 20.05
C ALA A 378 -4.92 -5.09 19.81
N SER A 379 -5.40 -5.77 18.78
CA SER A 379 -4.73 -6.90 18.14
C SER A 379 -3.79 -6.40 17.03
N LEU A 380 -2.73 -7.16 16.75
CA LEU A 380 -1.71 -6.77 15.76
C LEU A 380 -2.25 -6.80 14.33
N ASN A 381 -3.03 -7.82 14.03
CA ASN A 381 -3.66 -8.00 12.72
C ASN A 381 -5.09 -8.54 12.93
N PRO A 382 -5.96 -8.49 11.91
CA PRO A 382 -7.36 -8.88 12.06
C PRO A 382 -7.57 -10.38 12.32
N ASP A 383 -6.59 -11.23 12.09
CA ASP A 383 -6.70 -12.67 12.40
C ASP A 383 -6.41 -13.00 13.86
N MET A 384 -5.87 -12.02 14.61
CA MET A 384 -5.62 -12.14 16.05
C MET A 384 -6.76 -11.46 16.83
N TYR A 385 -7.63 -12.26 17.47
CA TYR A 385 -8.76 -11.74 18.26
C TYR A 385 -8.34 -11.20 19.63
N ALA A 386 -7.19 -11.64 20.16
CA ALA A 386 -6.74 -11.22 21.49
C ALA A 386 -6.05 -9.85 21.42
N LYS A 387 -6.63 -8.87 22.13
CA LYS A 387 -5.98 -7.56 22.32
C LYS A 387 -4.73 -7.72 23.18
N SER A 388 -3.67 -7.00 22.84
CA SER A 388 -2.38 -6.94 23.55
C SER A 388 -2.22 -5.58 24.22
N ASP A 389 -1.41 -5.53 25.30
CA ASP A 389 -0.85 -4.28 25.80
C ASP A 389 0.18 -3.71 24.81
N TYR A 390 0.61 -2.46 24.99
CA TYR A 390 1.48 -1.76 24.06
C TYR A 390 2.85 -2.43 23.87
N MET A 391 3.44 -2.95 24.97
CA MET A 391 4.73 -3.62 24.90
C MET A 391 4.64 -4.98 24.21
N SER A 392 3.61 -5.75 24.54
CA SER A 392 3.32 -7.03 23.89
C SER A 392 2.98 -6.85 22.42
N PHE A 393 2.21 -5.81 22.08
CA PHE A 393 1.91 -5.45 20.68
C PHE A 393 3.21 -5.14 19.91
N TYR A 394 4.08 -4.29 20.45
CA TYR A 394 5.36 -3.96 19.83
C TYR A 394 6.26 -5.18 19.65
N ASN A 395 6.36 -6.04 20.67
CA ASN A 395 7.16 -7.26 20.58
C ASN A 395 6.62 -8.23 19.54
N ASN A 396 5.30 -8.41 19.47
CA ASN A 396 4.64 -9.23 18.47
C ASN A 396 4.87 -8.66 17.06
N TYR A 397 4.73 -7.34 16.91
CA TYR A 397 5.00 -6.61 15.67
C TYR A 397 6.43 -6.88 15.17
N ILE A 398 7.46 -6.66 16.00
CA ILE A 398 8.84 -6.92 15.63
C ILE A 398 9.07 -8.40 15.34
N GLY A 399 8.49 -9.30 16.13
CA GLY A 399 8.59 -10.75 15.96
C GLY A 399 8.01 -11.24 14.64
N GLU A 400 6.86 -10.71 14.23
CA GLU A 400 6.21 -11.04 12.96
C GLU A 400 7.08 -10.64 11.77
N TYR A 401 7.56 -9.39 11.74
CA TYR A 401 8.42 -8.91 10.64
C TYR A 401 9.80 -9.57 10.63
N ALA A 402 10.37 -9.90 11.78
CA ALA A 402 11.60 -10.68 11.85
C ALA A 402 11.41 -12.10 11.28
N THR A 403 10.27 -12.73 11.56
CA THR A 403 9.91 -14.05 11.03
C THR A 403 9.67 -13.99 9.52
N MET A 404 8.91 -13.01 9.05
CA MET A 404 8.69 -12.75 7.62
C MET A 404 10.02 -12.49 6.90
N GLY A 405 10.88 -11.64 7.44
CA GLY A 405 12.19 -11.35 6.87
C GLY A 405 13.08 -12.60 6.75
N LYS A 406 13.06 -13.47 7.78
CA LYS A 406 13.79 -14.75 7.74
C LYS A 406 13.22 -15.71 6.69
N ALA A 407 11.89 -15.78 6.58
CA ALA A 407 11.23 -16.62 5.56
C ALA A 407 11.58 -16.14 4.15
N LEU A 408 11.50 -14.83 3.88
CA LEU A 408 11.91 -14.24 2.60
C LEU A 408 13.39 -14.46 2.29
N TYR A 409 14.27 -14.32 3.28
CA TYR A 409 15.70 -14.59 3.10
C TYR A 409 15.95 -16.05 2.69
N ASN A 410 15.31 -17.01 3.36
CA ASN A 410 15.43 -18.44 3.01
C ASN A 410 14.86 -18.72 1.62
N TYR A 411 13.73 -18.08 1.28
CA TYR A 411 13.11 -18.22 -0.05
C TYR A 411 14.04 -17.71 -1.16
N VAL A 412 14.64 -16.53 -1.00
CA VAL A 412 15.63 -15.99 -1.94
C VAL A 412 16.81 -16.92 -2.09
N GLY A 413 17.35 -17.47 -0.99
CA GLY A 413 18.45 -18.43 -1.04
C GLY A 413 18.10 -19.70 -1.84
N ASN A 414 16.90 -20.25 -1.63
CA ASN A 414 16.43 -21.42 -2.38
C ASN A 414 16.25 -21.10 -3.88
N GLN A 415 15.65 -19.95 -4.22
CA GLN A 415 15.47 -19.52 -5.60
C GLN A 415 16.82 -19.28 -6.29
N THR A 416 17.80 -18.66 -5.62
CA THR A 416 19.15 -18.49 -6.16
C THR A 416 19.77 -19.83 -6.51
N THR A 417 19.68 -20.82 -5.60
CA THR A 417 20.20 -22.16 -5.85
C THR A 417 19.52 -22.84 -7.05
N MET A 418 18.21 -22.63 -7.23
CA MET A 418 17.47 -23.15 -8.39
C MET A 418 17.93 -22.48 -9.69
N VAL A 419 18.09 -21.15 -9.69
CA VAL A 419 18.60 -20.41 -10.87
C VAL A 419 19.99 -20.88 -11.24
N ASP A 420 20.92 -21.01 -10.28
CA ASP A 420 22.26 -21.54 -10.50
C ASP A 420 22.22 -22.96 -11.09
N GLY A 421 21.27 -23.77 -10.63
CA GLY A 421 21.02 -25.12 -11.18
C GLY A 421 20.60 -25.09 -12.64
N TYR A 422 19.66 -24.23 -13.01
CA TYR A 422 19.21 -24.07 -14.40
C TYR A 422 20.31 -23.48 -15.29
N ASP A 423 21.07 -22.51 -14.80
CA ASP A 423 22.20 -21.94 -15.54
C ASP A 423 23.27 -22.99 -15.81
N ASN A 424 23.58 -23.85 -14.84
CA ASN A 424 24.49 -25.00 -15.05
C ASN A 424 23.96 -25.99 -16.08
N GLN A 425 22.66 -26.30 -16.07
CA GLN A 425 22.04 -27.15 -17.09
C GLN A 425 22.09 -26.53 -18.48
N ARG A 426 21.86 -25.23 -18.58
CA ARG A 426 21.97 -24.47 -19.83
C ARG A 426 23.39 -24.50 -20.36
N LEU A 427 24.40 -24.26 -19.51
CA LEU A 427 25.81 -24.34 -19.88
C LEU A 427 26.23 -25.75 -20.33
N GLN A 428 25.66 -26.80 -19.76
CA GLN A 428 25.93 -28.19 -20.20
C GLN A 428 25.31 -28.49 -21.56
N SER A 429 24.15 -27.87 -21.88
CA SER A 429 23.43 -28.10 -23.16
C SER A 429 23.93 -27.21 -24.29
N GLU A 430 24.26 -25.97 -24.01
CA GLU A 430 24.57 -24.93 -24.99
C GLU A 430 26.02 -24.44 -24.92
N GLY A 431 26.71 -24.78 -23.86
CA GLY A 431 28.08 -24.32 -23.64
C GLY A 431 29.05 -24.95 -24.64
N VAL A 432 29.89 -24.12 -25.20
CA VAL A 432 30.94 -24.53 -26.13
C VAL A 432 32.20 -24.78 -25.35
N SER A 433 32.72 -26.02 -25.43
CA SER A 433 34.02 -26.38 -24.86
C SER A 433 35.14 -25.79 -25.71
N SER A 434 35.96 -24.92 -25.11
CA SER A 434 37.11 -24.34 -25.78
C SER A 434 38.07 -25.41 -26.33
N ASP A 435 38.20 -26.56 -25.62
CA ASP A 435 39.05 -27.67 -26.04
C ASP A 435 38.47 -28.40 -27.27
N GLU A 436 37.14 -28.61 -27.31
CA GLU A 436 36.48 -29.20 -28.48
C GLU A 436 36.54 -28.29 -29.70
N GLU A 437 36.40 -27.01 -29.53
CA GLU A 437 36.51 -26.04 -30.64
C GLU A 437 37.97 -25.92 -31.15
N LEU A 438 38.91 -25.98 -30.22
CA LEU A 438 40.35 -26.03 -30.60
C LEU A 438 40.67 -27.32 -31.40
N GLU A 439 40.14 -28.46 -30.99
CA GLU A 439 40.28 -29.73 -31.73
C GLU A 439 39.65 -29.62 -33.13
N LYS A 440 38.43 -29.09 -33.23
CA LYS A 440 37.76 -28.84 -34.52
C LYS A 440 38.55 -27.87 -35.37
N MET A 441 39.08 -26.80 -34.80
CA MET A 441 39.89 -25.82 -35.51
C MET A 441 41.16 -26.47 -36.10
N ILE A 442 41.88 -27.28 -35.32
CA ILE A 442 43.04 -28.03 -35.76
C ILE A 442 42.67 -28.99 -36.90
N LYS A 443 41.55 -29.69 -36.78
CA LYS A 443 41.04 -30.63 -37.78
C LYS A 443 40.71 -29.92 -39.09
N TYR A 444 40.02 -28.77 -39.03
CA TYR A 444 39.71 -27.97 -40.21
C TYR A 444 40.97 -27.36 -40.87
N GLN A 445 41.94 -26.93 -40.04
CA GLN A 445 43.21 -26.43 -40.55
C GLN A 445 44.01 -27.53 -41.30
N GLN A 446 44.00 -28.77 -40.77
CA GLN A 446 44.61 -29.91 -41.45
C GLN A 446 43.87 -30.24 -42.76
N ALA A 447 42.52 -30.23 -42.72
CA ALA A 447 41.70 -30.46 -43.93
C ALA A 447 41.95 -29.38 -45.00
N TYR A 448 42.04 -28.10 -44.60
CA TYR A 448 42.40 -27.01 -45.51
C TYR A 448 43.79 -27.18 -46.13
N ASN A 449 44.79 -27.54 -45.31
CA ASN A 449 46.15 -27.82 -45.81
C ASN A 449 46.19 -29.01 -46.76
N ALA A 450 45.41 -30.08 -46.50
CA ALA A 450 45.31 -31.23 -47.38
C ALA A 450 44.61 -30.85 -48.72
N ALA A 451 43.49 -30.09 -48.65
CA ALA A 451 42.79 -29.60 -49.87
C ALA A 451 43.69 -28.66 -50.70
N SER A 452 44.42 -27.78 -50.05
CA SER A 452 45.37 -26.88 -50.75
C SER A 452 46.46 -27.65 -51.45
N ARG A 453 47.05 -28.70 -50.84
CA ARG A 453 48.01 -29.58 -51.48
C ARG A 453 47.38 -30.31 -52.66
N TYR A 454 46.15 -30.82 -52.51
CA TYR A 454 45.45 -31.49 -53.60
C TYR A 454 45.22 -30.58 -54.79
N VAL A 455 44.77 -29.32 -54.57
CA VAL A 455 44.60 -28.30 -55.61
C VAL A 455 45.91 -28.01 -56.31
N ASN A 456 47.02 -27.88 -55.56
CA ASN A 456 48.36 -27.69 -56.17
C ASN A 456 48.76 -28.86 -57.04
N VAL A 457 48.62 -30.13 -56.59
CA VAL A 457 48.90 -31.31 -57.41
C VAL A 457 48.04 -31.37 -58.67
N VAL A 458 46.73 -31.07 -58.56
CA VAL A 458 45.83 -31.00 -59.73
C VAL A 458 46.26 -29.88 -60.68
N SER A 459 46.68 -28.73 -60.18
CA SER A 459 47.20 -27.64 -60.98
C SER A 459 48.47 -27.99 -61.72
N GLU A 460 49.42 -28.67 -61.04
CA GLU A 460 50.65 -29.19 -61.64
C GLU A 460 50.38 -30.24 -62.74
N MET A 461 49.40 -31.15 -62.46
CA MET A 461 48.96 -32.14 -63.46
C MET A 461 48.36 -31.48 -64.73
N LEU A 462 47.49 -30.45 -64.49
CA LEU A 462 46.91 -29.68 -65.59
C LEU A 462 47.96 -28.90 -66.41
N GLU A 463 48.94 -28.31 -65.71
CA GLU A 463 50.04 -27.60 -66.35
C GLU A 463 50.90 -28.59 -67.18
N HIS A 464 51.20 -29.75 -66.61
CA HIS A 464 51.93 -30.79 -67.36
C HIS A 464 51.15 -31.29 -68.59
N LEU A 465 49.85 -31.48 -68.47
CA LEU A 465 48.97 -31.89 -69.57
C LEU A 465 48.88 -30.86 -70.65
N VAL A 466 48.72 -29.59 -70.28
CA VAL A 466 48.70 -28.46 -71.26
C VAL A 466 50.05 -28.29 -71.97
N THR A 467 51.16 -28.41 -71.22
CA THR A 467 52.49 -28.26 -71.81
C THR A 467 52.90 -29.47 -72.63
N SER A 468 52.46 -30.71 -72.29
CA SER A 468 52.76 -31.92 -73.07
C SER A 468 51.85 -32.02 -74.30
N LEU A 469 50.61 -31.57 -74.32
CA LEU A 469 49.74 -31.55 -75.51
C LEU A 469 49.96 -30.34 -76.38
N GLY A 470 50.58 -29.27 -75.92
CA GLY A 470 50.91 -28.08 -76.71
C GLY A 470 52.23 -28.15 -77.50
N ARG A 471 52.87 -29.29 -77.42
CA ARG A 471 54.09 -29.57 -78.23
C ARG A 471 53.81 -30.62 -79.34
N ILE A 472 52.89 -30.33 -80.20
CA ILE A 472 52.74 -30.97 -81.55
C ILE A 472 52.93 -29.94 -82.56
#